data_cd217a395008aa7a4bfc540b69745737
#
_entry.id   cd217a395008aa7a4bfc540b69745737
#
_cell.length_a   1.000
_cell.length_b   1.000
_cell.length_c   1.000
_cell.angle_alpha   90.00
_cell.angle_beta   90.00
_cell.angle_gamma   90.00
#
_symmetry.space_group_name_H-M   'P 1'
#
loop_
_entity.id
_entity.type
_entity.pdbx_description
1 polymer ?
#
loop_
_entity_poly.entity_id
_entity_poly.type
_entity_poly.pdbx_seq_one_letter_code
_entity_poly.pdbx_strand_id
1 'polypeptide(L)'
;PPLLLLFLLGTSGLFLFRNNIIVVLMGIELMLLAVNLLLVFFSVQLDDLLGQLFALFILTVAAAESAIGLAILVVYYRLRGIIAIDYISALKG
;
A
#
# COMPACT_ATOMS: atom_id res chain seq x y z
N PRO A 1 15.76 -6.64 -14.31
CA PRO A 1 15.12 -7.61 -13.44
C PRO A 1 13.66 -7.27 -13.17
N PRO A 2 12.78 -8.28 -13.17
CA PRO A 2 11.35 -8.04 -13.01
C PRO A 2 10.96 -7.45 -11.66
N LEU A 3 11.76 -7.69 -10.61
CA LEU A 3 11.47 -7.16 -9.28
C LEU A 3 11.67 -5.66 -9.23
N LEU A 4 12.68 -5.16 -9.93
CA LEU A 4 12.90 -3.73 -10.04
C LEU A 4 11.76 -3.06 -10.81
N LEU A 5 11.24 -3.73 -11.82
CA LEU A 5 10.09 -3.22 -12.57
C LEU A 5 8.84 -3.11 -11.69
N LEU A 6 8.62 -4.06 -10.80
CA LEU A 6 7.51 -3.98 -9.83
C LEU A 6 7.66 -2.77 -8.92
N PHE A 7 8.87 -2.52 -8.44
CA PHE A 7 9.13 -1.37 -7.58
C PHE A 7 8.89 -0.06 -8.33
N LEU A 8 9.37 0.02 -9.56
CA LEU A 8 9.18 1.20 -10.39
C LEU A 8 7.70 1.41 -10.73
N LEU A 9 6.96 0.34 -10.95
CA LEU A 9 5.53 0.42 -11.21
C LEU A 9 4.80 1.00 -10.01
N GLY A 10 5.11 0.53 -8.80
CA GLY A 10 4.54 1.08 -7.59
C GLY A 10 4.87 2.55 -7.41
N THR A 11 6.11 2.93 -7.65
CA THR A 11 6.56 4.32 -7.54
C THR A 11 5.84 5.20 -8.54
N SER A 12 5.71 4.76 -9.80
CA SER A 12 5.03 5.56 -10.82
C SER A 12 3.55 5.72 -10.50
N GLY A 13 2.92 4.70 -9.93
CA GLY A 13 1.53 4.82 -9.47
C GLY A 13 1.38 5.89 -8.42
N LEU A 14 2.32 5.99 -7.48
CA LEU A 14 2.30 7.03 -6.46
C LEU A 14 2.35 8.44 -7.07
N PHE A 15 3.23 8.65 -8.03
CA PHE A 15 3.41 9.97 -8.63
C PHE A 15 2.28 10.34 -9.59
N LEU A 16 1.83 9.39 -10.40
CA LEU A 16 0.84 9.66 -11.44
C LEU A 16 -0.57 9.80 -10.88
N PHE A 17 -0.89 9.04 -9.83
CA PHE A 17 -2.24 8.99 -9.28
C PHE A 17 -2.26 9.39 -7.82
N ARG A 18 -1.45 10.36 -7.45
CA ARG A 18 -1.30 10.79 -6.04
C ARG A 18 -2.59 11.33 -5.43
N ASN A 19 -3.55 11.72 -6.25
CA ASN A 19 -4.84 12.22 -5.74
C ASN A 19 -5.81 11.09 -5.41
N ASN A 20 -5.49 9.86 -5.81
CA ASN A 20 -6.35 8.72 -5.54
C ASN A 20 -5.73 7.88 -4.42
N ILE A 21 -6.34 7.93 -3.25
CA ILE A 21 -5.82 7.26 -2.06
C ILE A 21 -5.70 5.75 -2.29
N ILE A 22 -6.66 5.15 -2.97
CA ILE A 22 -6.64 3.71 -3.23
C ILE A 22 -5.43 3.34 -4.07
N VAL A 23 -5.15 4.10 -5.13
CA VAL A 23 -4.02 3.84 -6.00
C VAL A 23 -2.70 4.07 -5.26
N VAL A 24 -2.64 5.08 -4.39
CA VAL A 24 -1.45 5.33 -3.57
C VAL A 24 -1.18 4.14 -2.65
N LEU A 25 -2.22 3.62 -1.99
CA LEU A 25 -2.07 2.45 -1.13
C LEU A 25 -1.61 1.23 -1.92
N MET A 26 -2.18 1.02 -3.10
CA MET A 26 -1.77 -0.07 -3.98
C MET A 26 -0.31 0.08 -4.42
N GLY A 27 0.12 1.31 -4.72
CA GLY A 27 1.50 1.59 -5.09
C GLY A 27 2.47 1.26 -3.97
N ILE A 28 2.15 1.66 -2.74
CA ILE A 28 2.97 1.34 -1.57
C ILE A 28 3.05 -0.18 -1.38
N GLU A 29 1.94 -0.88 -1.53
CA GLU A 29 1.90 -2.33 -1.41
C GLU A 29 2.78 -3.01 -2.46
N LEU A 30 2.75 -2.52 -3.71
CA LEU A 30 3.61 -3.05 -4.76
C LEU A 30 5.08 -2.84 -4.45
N MET A 31 5.44 -1.67 -3.91
CA MET A 31 6.82 -1.39 -3.52
C MET A 31 7.28 -2.32 -2.41
N LEU A 32 6.44 -2.54 -1.40
CA LEU A 32 6.76 -3.46 -0.31
C LEU A 32 6.88 -4.89 -0.81
N LEU A 33 6.00 -5.30 -1.71
CA LEU A 33 6.08 -6.62 -2.32
C LEU A 33 7.40 -6.81 -3.07
N ALA A 34 7.81 -5.81 -3.85
CA ALA A 34 9.05 -5.87 -4.60
C ALA A 34 10.26 -6.03 -3.68
N VAL A 35 10.32 -5.22 -2.61
CA VAL A 35 11.41 -5.29 -1.63
C VAL A 35 11.42 -6.66 -0.94
N ASN A 36 10.25 -7.16 -0.59
CA ASN A 36 10.13 -8.45 0.09
C ASN A 36 10.60 -9.61 -0.81
N LEU A 37 10.22 -9.58 -2.07
CA LEU A 37 10.65 -10.58 -3.03
C LEU A 37 12.17 -10.52 -3.26
N LEU A 38 12.75 -9.33 -3.29
CA LEU A 38 14.19 -9.17 -3.40
C LEU A 38 14.91 -9.78 -2.20
N LEU A 39 14.40 -9.54 -0.99
CA LEU A 39 14.99 -10.13 0.22
C LEU A 39 14.97 -11.65 0.16
N VAL A 40 13.85 -12.23 -0.24
CA VAL A 40 13.72 -13.67 -0.34
C VAL A 40 14.66 -14.22 -1.41
N PHE A 41 14.74 -13.56 -2.56
CA PHE A 41 15.59 -13.97 -3.65
C PHE A 41 17.06 -13.99 -3.22
N PHE A 42 17.56 -12.91 -2.63
CA PHE A 42 18.93 -12.84 -2.18
C PHE A 42 19.21 -13.79 -1.02
N SER A 43 18.23 -13.99 -0.14
CA SER A 43 18.35 -14.94 0.96
C SER A 43 18.58 -16.36 0.44
N VAL A 44 17.83 -16.75 -0.59
CA VAL A 44 17.99 -18.07 -1.19
C VAL A 44 19.34 -18.19 -1.89
N GLN A 45 19.74 -17.15 -2.62
CA GLN A 45 21.04 -17.17 -3.32
C GLN A 45 22.22 -17.27 -2.37
N LEU A 46 22.16 -16.55 -1.24
CA LEU A 46 23.24 -16.54 -0.25
C LEU A 46 23.12 -17.64 0.77
N ASP A 47 22.05 -18.43 0.70
CA ASP A 47 21.75 -19.50 1.65
C ASP A 47 21.74 -18.98 3.09
N ASP A 48 21.08 -17.82 3.30
CA ASP A 48 21.04 -17.13 4.57
C ASP A 48 19.57 -17.03 5.06
N LEU A 49 19.29 -17.70 6.16
CA LEU A 49 17.96 -17.70 6.76
C LEU A 49 17.55 -16.33 7.29
N LEU A 50 18.53 -15.49 7.59
CA LEU A 50 18.27 -14.17 8.15
C LEU A 50 17.41 -13.31 7.21
N GLY A 51 17.69 -13.38 5.90
CA GLY A 51 16.89 -12.66 4.91
C GLY A 51 15.45 -13.13 4.87
N GLN A 52 15.22 -14.43 5.05
CA GLN A 52 13.87 -15.00 5.09
C GLN A 52 13.12 -14.53 6.34
N LEU A 53 13.81 -14.45 7.50
CA LEU A 53 13.21 -13.93 8.72
C LEU A 53 12.84 -12.46 8.55
N PHE A 54 13.71 -11.66 7.96
CA PHE A 54 13.39 -10.26 7.66
C PHE A 54 12.22 -10.13 6.71
N ALA A 55 12.11 -11.02 5.74
CA ALA A 55 10.97 -11.05 4.83
C ALA A 55 9.66 -11.27 5.58
N LEU A 56 9.68 -12.17 6.57
CA LEU A 56 8.50 -12.40 7.42
C LEU A 56 8.14 -11.17 8.23
N PHE A 57 9.13 -10.47 8.80
CA PHE A 57 8.89 -9.23 9.52
C PHE A 57 8.28 -8.16 8.63
N ILE A 58 8.83 -8.00 7.43
CA ILE A 58 8.31 -7.03 6.46
C ILE A 58 6.89 -7.38 6.08
N LEU A 59 6.61 -8.65 5.89
CA LEU A 59 5.27 -9.13 5.56
C LEU A 59 4.27 -8.78 6.67
N THR A 60 4.68 -8.97 7.93
CA THR A 60 3.86 -8.63 9.09
C THR A 60 3.59 -7.13 9.14
N VAL A 61 4.62 -6.31 8.94
CA VAL A 61 4.48 -4.86 8.92
C VAL A 61 3.58 -4.43 7.77
N ALA A 62 3.74 -5.02 6.60
CA ALA A 62 2.90 -4.72 5.44
C ALA A 62 1.44 -5.06 5.72
N ALA A 63 1.17 -6.19 6.35
CA ALA A 63 -0.19 -6.57 6.71
C ALA A 63 -0.80 -5.57 7.70
N ALA A 64 -0.03 -5.14 8.70
CA ALA A 64 -0.48 -4.14 9.66
C ALA A 64 -0.76 -2.80 8.97
N GLU A 65 0.12 -2.36 8.08
CA GLU A 65 -0.07 -1.13 7.32
C GLU A 65 -1.32 -1.20 6.44
N SER A 66 -1.53 -2.34 5.79
CA SER A 66 -2.72 -2.54 4.96
C SER A 66 -4.00 -2.46 5.78
N ALA A 67 -4.01 -3.07 6.96
CA ALA A 67 -5.16 -3.02 7.86
C ALA A 67 -5.45 -1.60 8.30
N ILE A 68 -4.42 -0.86 8.71
CA ILE A 68 -4.56 0.53 9.13
C ILE A 68 -5.01 1.40 7.95
N GLY A 69 -4.42 1.20 6.79
CA GLY A 69 -4.77 1.94 5.58
C GLY A 69 -6.21 1.72 5.18
N LEU A 70 -6.68 0.49 5.24
CA LEU A 70 -8.08 0.17 4.94
C LEU A 70 -9.02 0.80 5.96
N ALA A 71 -8.65 0.79 7.24
CA ALA A 71 -9.45 1.41 8.29
C ALA A 71 -9.56 2.92 8.06
N ILE A 72 -8.45 3.58 7.76
CA ILE A 72 -8.43 5.00 7.46
C ILE A 72 -9.30 5.29 6.23
N LEU A 73 -9.19 4.47 5.21
CA LEU A 73 -9.94 4.63 3.98
C LEU A 73 -11.43 4.53 4.23
N VAL A 74 -11.86 3.55 5.03
CA VAL A 74 -13.28 3.38 5.37
C VAL A 74 -13.80 4.60 6.12
N VAL A 75 -13.05 5.08 7.11
CA VAL A 75 -13.45 6.26 7.88
C VAL A 75 -13.51 7.48 6.97
N TYR A 76 -12.52 7.65 6.11
CA TYR A 76 -12.47 8.77 5.17
C TYR A 76 -13.70 8.80 4.28
N TYR A 77 -14.05 7.67 3.68
CA TYR A 77 -15.21 7.60 2.79
C TYR A 77 -16.51 7.80 3.54
N ARG A 78 -16.60 7.31 4.77
CA ARG A 78 -17.80 7.55 5.60
C ARG A 78 -17.97 9.02 5.91
N LEU A 79 -16.90 9.69 6.34
CA LEU A 79 -16.94 11.13 6.64
C LEU A 79 -17.28 11.93 5.41
N ARG A 80 -16.69 11.60 4.27
CA ARG A 80 -16.97 12.28 3.04
C ARG A 80 -18.41 12.09 2.58
N GLY A 81 -18.96 10.90 2.78
CA GLY A 81 -20.35 10.62 2.49
C GLY A 81 -21.29 11.44 3.37
N ILE A 82 -21.00 11.53 4.66
CA ILE A 82 -21.80 12.35 5.59
C ILE A 82 -21.75 13.82 5.20
N ILE A 83 -20.56 14.34 4.90
CA ILE A 83 -20.40 15.73 4.49
C ILE A 83 -21.17 15.99 3.19
N ALA A 84 -21.12 15.07 2.24
CA ALA A 84 -21.86 15.21 0.99
C ALA A 84 -23.36 15.22 1.22
N ILE A 85 -23.86 14.39 2.10
CA ILE A 85 -25.28 14.33 2.46
C ILE A 85 -25.70 15.64 3.12
N ASP A 86 -24.91 16.12 4.07
CA ASP A 86 -25.18 17.38 4.76
C ASP A 86 -25.19 18.55 3.78
N TYR A 87 -24.27 18.56 2.84
CA TYR A 87 -24.20 19.59 1.82
C TYR A 87 -25.44 19.60 0.94
N ILE A 88 -25.87 18.42 0.50
CA ILE A 88 -27.09 18.29 -0.31
C ILE A 88 -28.30 18.74 0.49
N SER A 89 -28.37 18.35 1.75
CA SER A 89 -29.47 18.74 2.65
C SER A 89 -29.54 20.25 2.82
N ALA A 90 -28.38 20.89 2.97
CA ALA A 90 -28.29 22.33 3.10
C ALA A 90 -28.77 23.04 1.83
N LEU A 91 -28.47 22.48 0.67
CA LEU A 91 -28.91 23.03 -0.60
C LEU A 91 -30.42 22.92 -0.78
N LYS A 92 -31.03 21.88 -0.26
CA LYS A 92 -32.48 21.67 -0.35
C LYS A 92 -33.26 22.46 0.71
N GLY A 93 -32.61 22.70 1.83
CA GLY A 93 -33.24 23.31 2.99
C GLY A 93 -33.51 24.76 2.89
#